data_6461b08a6fe850c1ebdce8d30611b286
#
_entry.id   6461b08a6fe850c1ebdce8d30611b286
#
_cell.length_a   1.000
_cell.length_b   1.000
_cell.length_c   1.000
_cell.angle_alpha   90.00
_cell.angle_beta   90.00
_cell.angle_gamma   90.00
#
_symmetry.space_group_name_H-M   'P 1'
#
loop_
_entity.id
_entity.type
_entity.pdbx_description
1 polymer ?
#
loop_
_entity_poly.entity_id
_entity_poly.type
_entity_poly.pdbx_seq_one_letter_code
_entity_poly.pdbx_strand_id
1 'polypeptide(L)'
;NPLSLKFAVENFNKENHGDKYLILGDMLELGKFSKKLHKKMSKIINKTSIKKVYVIGKDIKETFYAIDRKKRGRILKDKNEIYHLIKNDLNNNDHLMIKASNSTGLNSIALNIKKGKIYAI
;
A
#
# COMPACT_ATOMS: atom_id res chain seq x y z
N ASN A 1 6.59 -5.76 10.42
CA ASN A 1 5.65 -6.47 11.28
C ASN A 1 4.27 -5.82 11.24
N PRO A 2 3.23 -6.55 11.66
CA PRO A 2 1.84 -6.03 11.58
C PRO A 2 1.61 -4.73 12.34
N LEU A 3 2.23 -4.55 13.49
CA LEU A 3 2.07 -3.35 14.30
C LEU A 3 2.70 -2.14 13.62
N SER A 4 3.88 -2.31 13.05
CA SER A 4 4.56 -1.26 12.27
C SER A 4 3.72 -0.82 11.08
N LEU A 5 3.14 -1.78 10.35
CA LEU A 5 2.27 -1.47 9.22
C LEU A 5 1.02 -0.73 9.68
N LYS A 6 0.39 -1.17 10.76
CA LYS A 6 -0.78 -0.51 11.33
C LYS A 6 -0.50 0.96 11.63
N PHE A 7 0.56 1.25 12.37
CA PHE A 7 0.92 2.62 12.71
C PHE A 7 1.24 3.46 11.47
N ALA A 8 1.97 2.90 10.51
CA ALA A 8 2.30 3.62 9.29
C ALA A 8 1.04 4.01 8.50
N VAL A 9 0.11 3.07 8.34
CA VAL A 9 -1.14 3.31 7.62
C VAL A 9 -2.01 4.34 8.34
N GLU A 10 -2.17 4.20 9.65
CA GLU A 10 -2.99 5.13 10.43
C GLU A 10 -2.41 6.55 10.41
N ASN A 11 -1.10 6.69 10.58
CA ASN A 11 -0.44 8.00 10.52
C ASN A 11 -0.54 8.63 9.13
N PHE A 12 -0.29 7.84 8.09
CA PHE A 12 -0.41 8.30 6.71
C PHE A 12 -1.82 8.81 6.43
N ASN A 13 -2.83 8.07 6.86
CA ASN A 13 -4.23 8.46 6.69
C ASN A 13 -4.57 9.76 7.44
N LYS A 14 -4.07 9.90 8.66
CA LYS A 14 -4.37 11.04 9.53
C LYS A 14 -3.70 12.33 9.07
N GLU A 15 -2.44 12.24 8.61
CA GLU A 15 -1.60 13.41 8.37
C GLU A 15 -1.73 14.00 6.97
N ASN A 16 -2.37 13.29 6.05
CA ASN A 16 -2.45 13.72 4.66
C ASN A 16 -3.87 14.06 4.27
N HIS A 17 -4.03 15.18 3.58
CA HIS A 17 -5.30 15.62 3.00
C HIS A 17 -5.29 15.35 1.50
N GLY A 18 -6.47 15.20 0.91
CA GLY A 18 -6.61 14.84 -0.49
C GLY A 18 -6.67 13.34 -0.69
N ASP A 19 -6.54 12.89 -1.93
CA ASP A 19 -6.64 11.47 -2.24
C ASP A 19 -5.38 10.72 -1.82
N LYS A 20 -5.57 9.59 -1.15
CA LYS A 20 -4.51 8.77 -0.59
C LYS A 20 -4.55 7.37 -1.15
N TYR A 21 -3.37 6.85 -1.46
CA TYR A 21 -3.18 5.55 -2.09
C TYR A 21 -2.12 4.77 -1.33
N LEU A 22 -2.29 3.45 -1.30
CA LEU A 22 -1.31 2.54 -0.70
C LEU A 22 -0.79 1.56 -1.74
N ILE A 23 0.51 1.27 -1.67
CA ILE A 23 1.09 0.08 -2.27
C ILE A 23 1.67 -0.74 -1.13
N LEU A 24 1.16 -1.94 -0.95
CA LEU A 24 1.58 -2.82 0.13
C LEU A 24 2.24 -4.08 -0.43
N GLY A 25 3.36 -4.46 0.16
CA GLY A 25 4.02 -5.74 -0.10
C GLY A 25 3.88 -6.69 1.06
N ASP A 26 4.42 -7.89 0.90
CA ASP A 26 4.37 -8.91 1.95
C ASP A 26 5.08 -8.45 3.21
N MET A 27 4.47 -8.78 4.35
CA MET A 27 5.18 -8.81 5.63
C MET A 27 5.84 -10.18 5.73
N LEU A 28 7.16 -10.20 5.92
CA LEU A 28 7.90 -11.45 5.98
C LEU A 28 8.06 -11.96 7.41
N GLU A 29 8.49 -13.21 7.54
CA GLU A 29 8.82 -13.84 8.81
C GLU A 29 7.63 -13.98 9.77
N LEU A 30 6.42 -14.08 9.25
CA LEU A 30 5.22 -14.30 10.05
C LEU A 30 4.86 -15.78 10.23
N GLY A 31 5.60 -16.66 9.57
CA GLY A 31 5.41 -18.10 9.68
C GLY A 31 4.02 -18.56 9.23
N LYS A 32 3.48 -19.54 9.91
CA LYS A 32 2.17 -20.12 9.60
C LYS A 32 1.00 -19.16 9.78
N PHE A 33 1.20 -18.04 10.46
CA PHE A 33 0.15 -17.05 10.68
C PHE A 33 0.13 -15.95 9.60
N SER A 34 1.01 -16.03 8.61
CA SER A 34 1.18 -14.97 7.63
C SER A 34 -0.12 -14.57 6.95
N LYS A 35 -0.85 -15.53 6.39
CA LYS A 35 -2.11 -15.23 5.69
C LYS A 35 -3.13 -14.58 6.61
N LYS A 36 -3.27 -15.10 7.83
CA LYS A 36 -4.22 -14.56 8.81
C LYS A 36 -3.88 -13.13 9.22
N LEU A 37 -2.59 -12.85 9.43
CA LEU A 37 -2.13 -11.52 9.83
C LEU A 37 -2.28 -10.52 8.68
N HIS A 38 -1.98 -10.94 7.44
CA HIS A 38 -2.24 -10.10 6.26
C HIS A 38 -3.73 -9.79 6.12
N LYS A 39 -4.59 -10.77 6.31
CA LYS A 39 -6.04 -10.56 6.24
C LYS A 39 -6.53 -9.57 7.30
N LYS A 40 -5.98 -9.61 8.51
CA LYS A 40 -6.37 -8.68 9.58
C LYS A 40 -6.09 -7.21 9.24
N MET A 41 -5.13 -6.94 8.39
CA MET A 41 -4.83 -5.57 7.98
C MET A 41 -5.99 -4.91 7.24
N SER A 42 -6.87 -5.70 6.64
CA SER A 42 -8.03 -5.18 5.93
C SER A 42 -8.94 -4.34 6.83
N LYS A 43 -9.10 -4.74 8.08
CA LYS A 43 -9.96 -4.02 9.03
C LYS A 43 -9.44 -2.62 9.32
N ILE A 44 -8.12 -2.48 9.40
CA ILE A 44 -7.47 -1.20 9.64
C ILE A 44 -7.66 -0.30 8.42
N ILE A 45 -7.40 -0.84 7.24
CA ILE A 45 -7.52 -0.09 5.98
C ILE A 45 -8.96 0.35 5.74
N ASN A 46 -9.93 -0.52 5.99
CA ASN A 46 -11.34 -0.19 5.79
C ASN A 46 -11.83 0.97 6.66
N LYS A 47 -11.17 1.23 7.78
CA LYS A 47 -11.50 2.36 8.66
C LYS A 47 -10.88 3.69 8.22
N THR A 48 -10.03 3.66 7.21
CA THR A 48 -9.35 4.85 6.70
C THR A 48 -10.10 5.46 5.53
N SER A 49 -9.71 6.68 5.15
CA SER A 49 -10.17 7.33 3.92
C SER A 49 -9.25 7.05 2.73
N ILE A 50 -8.39 6.06 2.81
CA ILE A 50 -7.55 5.61 1.70
C ILE A 50 -8.45 5.25 0.52
N LYS A 51 -8.14 5.83 -0.64
CA LYS A 51 -8.98 5.68 -1.83
C LYS A 51 -8.79 4.34 -2.52
N LYS A 52 -7.53 3.96 -2.77
CA LYS A 52 -7.20 2.69 -3.43
C LYS A 52 -5.96 2.07 -2.81
N VAL A 53 -5.97 0.74 -2.80
CA VAL A 53 -4.87 -0.09 -2.32
C VAL A 53 -4.42 -1.00 -3.45
N TYR A 54 -3.13 -1.00 -3.70
CA TYR A 54 -2.45 -1.87 -4.65
C TYR A 54 -1.53 -2.77 -3.86
N VAL A 55 -1.37 -4.00 -4.31
CA VAL A 55 -0.51 -4.95 -3.60
C VAL A 55 0.48 -5.60 -4.55
N ILE A 56 1.63 -5.96 -4.02
CA ILE A 56 2.66 -6.69 -4.75
C ILE A 56 3.21 -7.78 -3.82
N GLY A 57 3.04 -9.04 -4.17
CA GLY A 57 3.47 -10.17 -3.35
C GLY A 57 2.45 -11.28 -3.32
N LYS A 58 2.71 -12.27 -2.50
CA LYS A 58 1.88 -13.47 -2.38
C LYS A 58 0.85 -13.35 -1.26
N ASP A 59 1.31 -13.22 -0.03
CA ASP A 59 0.43 -13.26 1.14
C ASP A 59 -0.35 -11.97 1.33
N ILE A 60 0.16 -10.85 0.84
CA ILE A 60 -0.54 -9.56 0.87
C ILE A 60 -1.85 -9.60 0.05
N LYS A 61 -2.00 -10.55 -0.85
CA LYS A 61 -3.26 -10.74 -1.57
C LYS A 61 -4.41 -11.03 -0.62
N GLU A 62 -4.15 -11.63 0.53
CA GLU A 62 -5.18 -11.86 1.55
C GLU A 62 -5.77 -10.53 2.04
N THR A 63 -4.91 -9.51 2.21
CA THR A 63 -5.37 -8.16 2.54
C THR A 63 -6.20 -7.58 1.41
N PHE A 64 -5.71 -7.70 0.18
CA PHE A 64 -6.37 -7.14 -1.01
C PHE A 64 -7.80 -7.67 -1.18
N TYR A 65 -7.98 -8.98 -1.04
CA TYR A 65 -9.30 -9.58 -1.20
C TYR A 65 -10.22 -9.36 0.00
N ALA A 66 -9.68 -8.95 1.14
CA ALA A 66 -10.47 -8.72 2.36
C ALA A 66 -10.86 -7.25 2.58
N ILE A 67 -10.23 -6.30 1.91
CA ILE A 67 -10.65 -4.90 2.00
C ILE A 67 -11.94 -4.66 1.22
N ASP A 68 -12.63 -3.56 1.53
CA ASP A 68 -13.81 -3.14 0.79
C ASP A 68 -13.52 -3.07 -0.70
N ARG A 69 -14.42 -3.60 -1.50
CA ARG A 69 -14.24 -3.70 -2.96
C ARG A 69 -13.92 -2.34 -3.58
N LYS A 70 -14.56 -1.27 -3.12
CA LYS A 70 -14.34 0.08 -3.62
C LYS A 70 -12.92 0.59 -3.39
N LYS A 71 -12.19 0.02 -2.43
CA LYS A 71 -10.81 0.38 -2.13
C LYS A 71 -9.78 -0.43 -2.92
N ARG A 72 -10.20 -1.44 -3.66
CA ARG A 72 -9.25 -2.27 -4.41
C ARG A 72 -8.78 -1.55 -5.65
N GLY A 73 -7.46 -1.37 -5.75
CA GLY A 73 -6.79 -0.97 -6.97
C GLY A 73 -6.49 -2.22 -7.82
N ARG A 74 -5.22 -2.58 -7.88
CA ARG A 74 -4.79 -3.77 -8.64
C ARG A 74 -3.75 -4.56 -7.86
N ILE A 75 -3.60 -5.84 -8.23
CA ILE A 75 -2.47 -6.66 -7.83
C ILE A 75 -1.37 -6.42 -8.87
N LEU A 76 -0.24 -5.90 -8.41
CA LEU A 76 0.89 -5.58 -9.27
C LEU A 76 1.81 -6.79 -9.42
N LYS A 77 2.40 -6.95 -10.61
CA LYS A 77 3.30 -8.07 -10.91
C LYS A 77 4.74 -7.76 -10.52
N ASP A 78 5.17 -6.51 -10.72
CA ASP A 78 6.55 -6.11 -10.49
C ASP A 78 6.65 -4.60 -10.20
N LYS A 79 7.87 -4.14 -9.93
CA LYS A 79 8.12 -2.73 -9.60
C LYS A 79 7.86 -1.78 -10.77
N ASN A 80 7.96 -2.24 -12.00
CA ASN A 80 7.69 -1.39 -13.16
C ASN A 80 6.23 -0.93 -13.19
N GLU A 81 5.32 -1.78 -12.72
CA GLU A 81 3.91 -1.39 -12.63
C GLU A 81 3.67 -0.26 -11.63
N ILE A 82 4.55 -0.08 -10.63
CA ILE A 82 4.48 1.05 -9.71
C ILE A 82 4.67 2.36 -10.44
N TYR A 83 5.65 2.41 -11.37
CA TYR A 83 5.87 3.61 -12.19
C TYR A 83 4.67 3.92 -13.07
N HIS A 84 4.09 2.90 -13.70
CA HIS A 84 2.90 3.05 -14.52
C HIS A 84 1.72 3.55 -13.70
N LEU A 85 1.55 3.04 -12.50
CA LEU A 85 0.51 3.48 -11.57
C LEU A 85 0.66 4.97 -11.26
N ILE A 86 1.86 5.39 -10.88
CA ILE A 86 2.14 6.80 -10.54
C ILE A 86 1.86 7.70 -11.74
N LYS A 87 2.32 7.27 -12.92
CA LYS A 87 2.17 8.07 -14.15
C LYS A 87 0.73 8.17 -14.61
N ASN A 88 -0.02 7.07 -14.58
CA ASN A 88 -1.30 6.96 -15.26
C ASN A 88 -2.51 7.09 -14.34
N ASP A 89 -2.41 6.63 -13.10
CA ASP A 89 -3.58 6.55 -12.21
C ASP A 89 -3.62 7.65 -11.16
N LEU A 90 -2.46 8.21 -10.78
CA LEU A 90 -2.39 9.25 -9.77
C LEU A 90 -2.33 10.64 -10.38
N ASN A 91 -2.78 11.63 -9.62
CA ASN A 91 -2.83 13.02 -10.02
C ASN A 91 -1.94 13.89 -9.14
N ASN A 92 -1.75 15.16 -9.58
CA ASN A 92 -1.04 16.13 -8.75
C ASN A 92 -1.71 16.24 -7.38
N ASN A 93 -0.89 16.32 -6.36
CA ASN A 93 -1.30 16.46 -4.96
C ASN A 93 -1.92 15.20 -4.34
N ASP A 94 -1.98 14.09 -5.08
CA ASP A 94 -2.28 12.80 -4.46
C ASP A 94 -1.11 12.39 -3.55
N HIS A 95 -1.42 11.58 -2.55
CA HIS A 95 -0.43 11.05 -1.64
C HIS A 95 -0.34 9.53 -1.80
N LEU A 96 0.88 9.03 -1.82
CA LEU A 96 1.14 7.60 -2.00
C LEU A 96 2.09 7.12 -0.90
N MET A 97 1.70 6.07 -0.21
CA MET A 97 2.62 5.37 0.70
C MET A 97 2.90 3.98 0.16
N ILE A 98 4.18 3.62 0.17
CA ILE A 98 4.65 2.27 -0.19
C ILE A 98 5.21 1.65 1.08
N LYS A 99 4.69 0.50 1.47
CA LYS A 99 5.09 -0.17 2.70
C LYS A 99 5.16 -1.68 2.52
N ALA A 100 6.30 -2.25 2.91
CA ALA A 100 6.53 -3.69 2.92
C ALA A 100 7.68 -4.01 3.87
N SER A 101 7.99 -5.28 4.04
CA SER A 101 9.20 -5.68 4.77
C SER A 101 10.44 -5.28 3.97
N ASN A 102 11.49 -4.85 4.67
CA ASN A 102 12.75 -4.42 4.04
C ASN A 102 13.35 -5.48 3.11
N SER A 103 13.20 -6.76 3.46
CA SER A 103 13.73 -7.87 2.66
C SER A 103 13.01 -8.05 1.33
N THR A 104 11.85 -7.43 1.11
CA THR A 104 11.19 -7.43 -0.20
C THR A 104 11.79 -6.43 -1.18
N GLY A 105 12.71 -5.58 -0.73
CA GLY A 105 13.27 -4.49 -1.52
C GLY A 105 12.36 -3.29 -1.64
N LEU A 106 11.22 -3.28 -0.95
CA LEU A 106 10.30 -2.15 -0.86
C LEU A 106 10.42 -1.50 0.51
N ASN A 107 10.98 -0.30 0.55
CA ASN A 107 11.07 0.47 1.78
C ASN A 107 9.78 1.21 2.09
N SER A 108 9.65 1.66 3.33
CA SER A 108 8.55 2.53 3.72
C SER A 108 8.82 3.94 3.17
N ILE A 109 8.04 4.34 2.18
CA ILE A 109 8.18 5.64 1.51
C ILE A 109 6.80 6.28 1.42
N ALA A 110 6.71 7.56 1.80
CA ALA A 110 5.52 8.36 1.59
C ALA A 110 5.85 9.49 0.61
N LEU A 111 5.03 9.63 -0.41
CA LEU A 111 5.26 10.56 -1.51
C LEU A 111 4.05 11.46 -1.72
N ASN A 112 4.30 12.73 -2.00
CA ASN A 112 3.31 13.64 -2.58
C ASN A 112 3.56 13.67 -4.09
N ILE A 113 2.55 13.35 -4.87
CA ILE A 113 2.70 13.20 -6.32
C ILE A 113 2.72 14.55 -7.02
N LYS A 114 3.71 14.72 -7.88
CA LYS A 114 3.84 15.88 -8.78
C LYS A 114 3.98 15.34 -10.18
N LYS A 115 3.02 15.64 -11.06
CA LYS A 115 3.05 15.19 -12.45
C LYS A 115 4.24 15.80 -13.18
N GLY A 116 4.76 15.06 -14.16
CA GLY A 116 5.97 15.43 -14.89
C GLY A 116 7.26 15.04 -14.20
N LYS A 117 7.19 14.54 -12.98
CA LYS A 117 8.33 14.01 -12.25
C LYS A 117 8.05 12.56 -11.85
N ILE A 118 8.87 11.64 -12.33
CA ILE A 118 8.85 10.25 -11.88
C ILE A 118 9.97 10.13 -10.87
N TYR A 119 9.61 9.90 -9.62
CA TYR A 119 10.59 9.70 -8.57
C TYR A 119 11.11 8.27 -8.62
N ALA A 120 12.42 8.10 -8.39
CA ALA A 120 12.98 6.78 -8.19
C ALA A 120 12.41 6.20 -6.90
N ILE A 121 11.84 5.03 -7.02
CA ILE A 121 11.26 4.32 -5.89
C ILE A 121 12.18 3.18 -5.49
#